data_0d3071a51eeb1f0b4187abe27dd5f29e
#
_entry.id   0d3071a51eeb1f0b4187abe27dd5f29e
#
_cell.length_a   1.000
_cell.length_b   1.000
_cell.length_c   1.000
_cell.angle_alpha   90.00
_cell.angle_beta   90.00
_cell.angle_gamma   90.00
#
_symmetry.space_group_name_H-M   'P 1'
#
loop_
_entity.id
_entity.type
_entity.pdbx_description
1 polymer ?
#
loop_
_entity_poly.entity_id
_entity_poly.type
_entity_poly.pdbx_seq_one_letter_code
_entity_poly.pdbx_strand_id
1 'polypeptide(L)'
;MDKNNFNLGELLREEFNEKQWDEIQSGILSEIDVSIYAKTYFHQAQMRELRLGLEHGIDVSDYADRFLHSRDMAVLRKAREQGFDIRILLNKEFNHKQREQIYLGMVSGVNYQVYANAIYNEWKMMETRLGMEQGFDLTRYLDTHNHNQIHQIRIGMEKGIDFTVYHDSNFKQAQMAEILNGILDGLDVSSYADYEMPIEQMRLKRSLLEKERKIEKRRR
;
A
#
# COMPACT_ATOMS: atom_id res chain seq x y z
N MET A 1 21.18 25.96 28.88
CA MET A 1 21.96 24.73 28.70
C MET A 1 22.17 24.55 27.21
N ASP A 2 23.39 24.87 26.73
CA ASP A 2 23.71 24.78 25.31
C ASP A 2 23.66 23.33 24.83
N LYS A 3 22.60 22.99 24.07
CA LYS A 3 22.39 21.65 23.53
C LYS A 3 23.21 21.35 22.26
N ASN A 4 24.04 22.29 21.79
CA ASN A 4 24.71 22.20 20.48
C ASN A 4 26.24 22.27 20.57
N ASN A 5 26.86 21.60 21.53
CA ASN A 5 28.30 21.41 21.52
C ASN A 5 28.68 20.09 20.83
N PHE A 6 28.09 19.81 19.66
CA PHE A 6 28.68 18.85 18.75
C PHE A 6 29.94 19.48 18.17
N ASN A 7 31.09 18.91 18.51
CA ASN A 7 32.37 19.42 18.05
C ASN A 7 32.56 19.12 16.56
N LEU A 8 32.14 20.08 15.71
CA LEU A 8 32.32 20.03 14.24
C LEU A 8 33.78 19.71 13.84
N GLY A 9 34.74 19.98 14.72
CA GLY A 9 36.16 19.65 14.53
C GLY A 9 36.46 18.15 14.52
N GLU A 10 35.55 17.31 14.98
CA GLU A 10 35.68 15.83 14.92
C GLU A 10 35.11 15.23 13.63
N LEU A 11 34.34 16.00 12.86
CA LEU A 11 33.86 15.57 11.55
C LEU A 11 34.93 15.82 10.49
N LEU A 12 35.59 14.75 10.06
CA LEU A 12 36.50 14.81 8.95
C LEU A 12 35.71 14.88 7.64
N ARG A 13 35.61 16.08 7.03
CA ARG A 13 34.92 16.31 5.74
C ARG A 13 35.29 15.26 4.68
N GLU A 14 36.53 14.82 4.69
CA GLU A 14 37.13 13.88 3.75
C GLU A 14 36.55 12.47 3.83
N GLU A 15 35.90 12.12 4.94
CA GLU A 15 35.26 10.81 5.12
C GLU A 15 33.88 10.71 4.42
N PHE A 16 33.29 11.85 4.02
CA PHE A 16 31.95 11.92 3.42
C PHE A 16 32.06 12.32 1.96
N ASN A 17 31.20 11.70 1.11
CA ASN A 17 31.02 12.19 -0.25
C ASN A 17 30.23 13.52 -0.26
N GLU A 18 30.24 14.21 -1.40
CA GLU A 18 29.59 15.54 -1.53
C GLU A 18 28.14 15.53 -1.07
N LYS A 19 27.35 14.53 -1.52
CA LYS A 19 25.92 14.46 -1.20
C LYS A 19 25.64 14.18 0.28
N GLN A 20 26.49 13.38 0.93
CA GLN A 20 26.41 13.18 2.39
C GLN A 20 26.76 14.47 3.13
N TRP A 21 27.79 15.17 2.66
CA TRP A 21 28.22 16.43 3.25
C TRP A 21 27.16 17.52 3.11
N ASP A 22 26.46 17.59 1.97
CA ASP A 22 25.34 18.52 1.76
C ASP A 22 24.21 18.32 2.79
N GLU A 23 23.88 17.06 3.13
CA GLU A 23 22.90 16.77 4.17
C GLU A 23 23.39 17.15 5.57
N ILE A 24 24.69 16.97 5.86
CA ILE A 24 25.31 17.41 7.12
C ILE A 24 25.27 18.94 7.22
N GLN A 25 25.71 19.64 6.18
CA GLN A 25 25.69 21.12 6.14
C GLN A 25 24.27 21.67 6.31
N SER A 26 23.28 21.04 5.64
CA SER A 26 21.87 21.43 5.78
C SER A 26 21.40 21.31 7.22
N GLY A 27 21.75 20.24 7.92
CA GLY A 27 21.38 20.07 9.32
C GLY A 27 22.07 21.05 10.28
N ILE A 28 23.34 21.39 10.00
CA ILE A 28 24.08 22.42 10.76
C ILE A 28 23.37 23.78 10.59
N LEU A 29 22.98 24.14 9.36
CA LEU A 29 22.25 25.36 9.07
C LEU A 29 20.86 25.40 9.73
N SER A 30 20.24 24.24 9.89
CA SER A 30 18.97 24.07 10.62
C SER A 30 19.14 23.97 12.14
N GLU A 31 20.37 24.10 12.66
CA GLU A 31 20.71 24.03 14.10
C GLU A 31 20.25 22.73 14.80
N ILE A 32 20.22 21.60 14.07
CA ILE A 32 19.91 20.29 14.61
C ILE A 32 21.15 19.48 14.95
N ASP A 33 21.01 18.49 15.83
CA ASP A 33 22.11 17.58 16.19
C ASP A 33 22.42 16.60 15.05
N VAL A 34 23.42 16.97 14.24
CA VAL A 34 23.88 16.16 13.11
C VAL A 34 24.60 14.87 13.53
N SER A 35 25.03 14.75 14.79
CA SER A 35 25.79 13.59 15.29
C SER A 35 25.03 12.28 15.15
N ILE A 36 23.71 12.34 15.12
CA ILE A 36 22.83 11.19 15.00
C ILE A 36 22.99 10.53 13.62
N TYR A 37 23.14 11.33 12.56
CA TYR A 37 23.15 10.82 11.18
C TYR A 37 24.46 11.12 10.43
N ALA A 38 25.34 11.98 10.92
CA ALA A 38 26.67 12.21 10.34
C ALA A 38 27.57 10.99 10.58
N LYS A 39 27.23 9.89 9.95
CA LYS A 39 27.93 8.61 10.00
C LYS A 39 28.18 8.12 8.58
N THR A 40 29.39 7.75 8.26
CA THR A 40 29.81 7.34 6.91
C THR A 40 29.03 6.14 6.36
N TYR A 41 28.48 5.32 7.24
CA TYR A 41 27.68 4.16 6.86
C TYR A 41 26.22 4.48 6.44
N PHE A 42 25.72 5.69 6.70
CA PHE A 42 24.42 6.09 6.16
C PHE A 42 24.58 6.61 4.72
N HIS A 43 23.73 6.08 3.85
CA HIS A 43 23.60 6.64 2.52
C HIS A 43 22.97 8.05 2.59
N GLN A 44 23.32 8.94 1.67
CA GLN A 44 22.79 10.31 1.59
C GLN A 44 21.26 10.37 1.75
N ALA A 45 20.51 9.46 1.10
CA ALA A 45 19.05 9.45 1.20
C ALA A 45 18.54 9.03 2.60
N GLN A 46 19.30 8.21 3.35
CA GLN A 46 19.02 7.90 4.75
C GLN A 46 19.30 9.10 5.65
N MET A 47 20.45 9.76 5.46
CA MET A 47 20.79 11.00 6.18
C MET A 47 19.70 12.07 6.00
N ARG A 48 19.19 12.22 4.77
CA ARG A 48 18.10 13.15 4.48
C ARG A 48 16.85 12.86 5.31
N GLU A 49 16.39 11.61 5.38
CA GLU A 49 15.20 11.26 6.14
C GLU A 49 15.38 11.47 7.65
N LEU A 50 16.58 11.18 8.16
CA LEU A 50 16.92 11.46 9.57
C LEU A 50 16.99 12.97 9.84
N ARG A 51 17.66 13.75 8.98
CA ARG A 51 17.69 15.21 9.08
C ARG A 51 16.29 15.82 9.10
N LEU A 52 15.45 15.46 8.12
CA LEU A 52 14.08 15.96 8.04
C LEU A 52 13.27 15.62 9.30
N GLY A 53 13.45 14.43 9.87
CA GLY A 53 12.81 14.07 11.14
C GLY A 53 13.24 14.96 12.29
N LEU A 54 14.55 15.20 12.43
CA LEU A 54 15.12 16.07 13.46
C LEU A 54 14.68 17.54 13.30
N GLU A 55 14.63 18.05 12.05
CA GLU A 55 14.12 19.40 11.74
C GLU A 55 12.67 19.59 12.17
N HIS A 56 11.85 18.52 12.10
CA HIS A 56 10.48 18.51 12.57
C HIS A 56 10.33 18.15 14.06
N GLY A 57 11.45 18.07 14.79
CA GLY A 57 11.44 17.77 16.23
C GLY A 57 11.10 16.33 16.59
N ILE A 58 11.26 15.40 15.64
CA ILE A 58 10.95 13.99 15.81
C ILE A 58 12.13 13.23 16.37
N ASP A 59 11.88 12.35 17.33
CA ASP A 59 12.87 11.35 17.74
C ASP A 59 13.04 10.32 16.62
N VAL A 60 14.22 10.32 16.02
CA VAL A 60 14.58 9.44 14.90
C VAL A 60 15.26 8.14 15.34
N SER A 61 15.51 7.96 16.63
CA SER A 61 16.30 6.84 17.18
C SER A 61 15.76 5.48 16.78
N ASP A 62 14.43 5.31 16.72
CA ASP A 62 13.78 4.05 16.38
C ASP A 62 14.06 3.61 14.93
N TYR A 63 14.37 4.53 14.03
CA TYR A 63 14.59 4.22 12.61
C TYR A 63 15.94 4.67 12.07
N ALA A 64 16.84 5.17 12.93
CA ALA A 64 18.24 5.45 12.57
C ALA A 64 19.06 4.16 12.40
N ASP A 65 18.58 3.25 11.56
CA ASP A 65 19.22 1.95 11.30
C ASP A 65 19.81 1.94 9.87
N ARG A 66 21.14 1.74 9.76
CA ARG A 66 21.87 1.66 8.48
C ARG A 66 21.31 0.59 7.52
N PHE A 67 20.67 -0.43 8.02
CA PHE A 67 20.08 -1.51 7.22
C PHE A 67 18.65 -1.20 6.74
N LEU A 68 18.05 -0.14 7.26
CA LEU A 68 16.72 0.29 6.84
C LEU A 68 16.83 1.12 5.57
N HIS A 69 16.05 0.76 4.55
CA HIS A 69 16.05 1.52 3.31
C HIS A 69 15.48 2.94 3.51
N SER A 70 16.02 3.95 2.82
CA SER A 70 15.56 5.34 2.96
C SER A 70 14.06 5.54 2.71
N ARG A 71 13.45 4.74 1.83
CA ARG A 71 11.99 4.76 1.61
C ARG A 71 11.20 4.32 2.84
N ASP A 72 11.72 3.33 3.57
CA ASP A 72 11.11 2.89 4.84
C ASP A 72 11.27 3.97 5.90
N MET A 73 12.46 4.58 6.00
CA MET A 73 12.68 5.73 6.89
C MET A 73 11.72 6.88 6.60
N ALA A 74 11.43 7.15 5.31
CA ALA A 74 10.46 8.17 4.91
C ALA A 74 9.03 7.87 5.40
N VAL A 75 8.62 6.60 5.32
CA VAL A 75 7.30 6.16 5.85
C VAL A 75 7.26 6.32 7.37
N LEU A 76 8.30 5.86 8.07
CA LEU A 76 8.40 5.97 9.53
C LEU A 76 8.40 7.42 10.01
N ARG A 77 9.19 8.28 9.35
CA ARG A 77 9.21 9.72 9.62
C ARG A 77 7.82 10.34 9.47
N LYS A 78 7.17 10.14 8.30
CA LYS A 78 5.83 10.67 8.02
C LYS A 78 4.78 10.19 9.04
N ALA A 79 4.88 8.93 9.45
CA ALA A 79 3.97 8.38 10.47
C ALA A 79 4.20 9.05 11.82
N ARG A 80 5.47 9.24 12.24
CA ARG A 80 5.82 9.97 13.47
C ARG A 80 5.40 11.44 13.42
N GLU A 81 5.58 12.13 12.29
CA GLU A 81 5.15 13.52 12.10
C GLU A 81 3.65 13.70 12.33
N GLN A 82 2.86 12.68 12.04
CA GLN A 82 1.42 12.66 12.26
C GLN A 82 1.02 12.09 13.63
N GLY A 83 1.98 11.76 14.49
CA GLY A 83 1.74 11.25 15.82
C GLY A 83 1.33 9.78 15.90
N PHE A 84 1.49 9.02 14.83
CA PHE A 84 1.17 7.59 14.83
C PHE A 84 2.19 6.76 15.61
N ASP A 85 1.73 5.67 16.20
CA ASP A 85 2.58 4.63 16.76
C ASP A 85 3.20 3.80 15.62
N ILE A 86 4.54 3.91 15.48
CA ILE A 86 5.26 3.25 14.39
C ILE A 86 5.72 1.82 14.68
N ARG A 87 5.45 1.28 15.88
CA ARG A 87 5.99 -0.04 16.29
C ARG A 87 5.68 -1.14 15.28
N ILE A 88 4.48 -1.15 14.70
CA ILE A 88 4.12 -2.13 13.67
C ILE A 88 4.94 -1.93 12.39
N LEU A 89 5.22 -0.68 12.01
CA LEU A 89 6.00 -0.34 10.82
C LEU A 89 7.48 -0.72 10.94
N LEU A 90 7.98 -0.90 12.18
CA LEU A 90 9.36 -1.34 12.45
C LEU A 90 9.56 -2.85 12.25
N ASN A 91 8.48 -3.63 12.08
CA ASN A 91 8.59 -5.07 11.84
C ASN A 91 9.37 -5.33 10.53
N LYS A 92 10.50 -6.06 10.66
CA LYS A 92 11.44 -6.34 9.57
C LYS A 92 10.89 -7.32 8.52
N GLU A 93 9.82 -8.03 8.82
CA GLU A 93 9.16 -8.94 7.87
C GLU A 93 8.41 -8.18 6.77
N PHE A 94 8.00 -6.93 7.02
CA PHE A 94 7.35 -6.12 5.98
C PHE A 94 8.35 -5.57 4.98
N ASN A 95 8.03 -5.66 3.70
CA ASN A 95 8.70 -4.88 2.68
C ASN A 95 8.19 -3.41 2.67
N HIS A 96 8.87 -2.52 1.94
CA HIS A 96 8.52 -1.10 1.94
C HIS A 96 7.11 -0.81 1.43
N LYS A 97 6.60 -1.57 0.46
CA LYS A 97 5.26 -1.40 -0.09
C LYS A 97 4.17 -1.84 0.89
N GLN A 98 4.43 -2.91 1.65
CA GLN A 98 3.54 -3.34 2.74
C GLN A 98 3.48 -2.28 3.85
N ARG A 99 4.65 -1.74 4.27
CA ARG A 99 4.69 -0.63 5.23
C ARG A 99 3.91 0.59 4.74
N GLU A 100 4.03 0.92 3.45
CA GLU A 100 3.28 2.01 2.85
C GLU A 100 1.76 1.76 2.94
N GLN A 101 1.27 0.54 2.66
CA GLN A 101 -0.16 0.23 2.80
C GLN A 101 -0.66 0.32 4.25
N ILE A 102 0.16 -0.10 5.22
CA ILE A 102 -0.16 0.04 6.65
C ILE A 102 -0.22 1.53 7.02
N TYR A 103 0.79 2.32 6.63
CA TYR A 103 0.82 3.76 6.87
C TYR A 103 -0.39 4.48 6.25
N LEU A 104 -0.73 4.17 4.99
CA LEU A 104 -1.91 4.74 4.34
C LEU A 104 -3.20 4.38 5.08
N GLY A 105 -3.30 3.17 5.63
CA GLY A 105 -4.41 2.78 6.49
C GLY A 105 -4.48 3.57 7.80
N MET A 106 -3.33 3.87 8.42
CA MET A 106 -3.27 4.76 9.58
C MET A 106 -3.80 6.16 9.23
N VAL A 107 -3.35 6.71 8.10
CA VAL A 107 -3.75 8.05 7.60
C VAL A 107 -5.24 8.12 7.31
N SER A 108 -5.80 7.10 6.68
CA SER A 108 -7.24 7.05 6.36
C SER A 108 -8.12 6.63 7.55
N GLY A 109 -7.53 6.26 8.68
CA GLY A 109 -8.25 5.89 9.91
C GLY A 109 -8.96 4.53 9.85
N VAL A 110 -8.63 3.68 8.88
CA VAL A 110 -9.18 2.32 8.83
C VAL A 110 -8.45 1.40 9.80
N ASN A 111 -9.08 0.30 10.20
CA ASN A 111 -8.44 -0.70 11.05
C ASN A 111 -7.38 -1.50 10.26
N TYR A 112 -6.21 -0.91 10.05
CA TYR A 112 -5.10 -1.52 9.33
C TYR A 112 -4.58 -2.82 9.95
N GLN A 113 -4.82 -3.05 11.23
CA GLN A 113 -4.33 -4.23 11.97
C GLN A 113 -4.86 -5.54 11.37
N VAL A 114 -6.04 -5.53 10.76
CA VAL A 114 -6.67 -6.73 10.17
C VAL A 114 -5.94 -7.24 8.94
N TYR A 115 -5.20 -6.38 8.24
CA TYR A 115 -4.43 -6.76 7.05
C TYR A 115 -2.90 -6.57 7.21
N ALA A 116 -2.45 -6.01 8.33
CA ALA A 116 -1.02 -5.81 8.60
C ALA A 116 -0.34 -7.13 9.00
N ASN A 117 -0.23 -8.02 8.05
CA ASN A 117 0.42 -9.33 8.17
C ASN A 117 1.36 -9.55 6.98
N ALA A 118 2.63 -9.87 7.24
CA ALA A 118 3.66 -10.02 6.20
C ALA A 118 3.38 -11.14 5.18
N ILE A 119 2.47 -12.08 5.49
CA ILE A 119 2.02 -13.12 4.55
C ILE A 119 1.17 -12.54 3.40
N TYR A 120 0.53 -11.39 3.61
CA TYR A 120 -0.25 -10.73 2.57
C TYR A 120 0.66 -9.82 1.74
N ASN A 121 0.65 -9.98 0.43
CA ASN A 121 1.39 -9.07 -0.43
C ASN A 121 0.77 -7.65 -0.42
N GLU A 122 1.55 -6.67 -0.84
CA GLU A 122 1.15 -5.26 -0.86
C GLU A 122 -0.15 -4.99 -1.63
N TRP A 123 -0.41 -5.75 -2.68
CA TRP A 123 -1.62 -5.60 -3.50
C TRP A 123 -2.86 -6.06 -2.74
N LYS A 124 -2.74 -7.17 -1.99
CA LYS A 124 -3.83 -7.68 -1.15
C LYS A 124 -4.14 -6.70 -0.02
N MET A 125 -3.11 -6.16 0.63
CA MET A 125 -3.26 -5.11 1.63
C MET A 125 -3.92 -3.86 1.04
N MET A 126 -3.52 -3.43 -0.16
CA MET A 126 -4.05 -2.28 -0.88
C MET A 126 -5.54 -2.44 -1.16
N GLU A 127 -5.95 -3.57 -1.76
CA GLU A 127 -7.36 -3.81 -2.09
C GLU A 127 -8.23 -3.83 -0.83
N THR A 128 -7.74 -4.45 0.25
CA THR A 128 -8.44 -4.48 1.54
C THR A 128 -8.58 -3.08 2.12
N ARG A 129 -7.48 -2.29 2.16
CA ARG A 129 -7.52 -0.90 2.62
C ARG A 129 -8.52 -0.06 1.82
N LEU A 130 -8.44 -0.11 0.48
CA LEU A 130 -9.34 0.64 -0.40
C LEU A 130 -10.81 0.29 -0.18
N GLY A 131 -11.11 -1.00 0.05
CA GLY A 131 -12.46 -1.42 0.41
C GLY A 131 -12.90 -0.86 1.76
N MET A 132 -12.05 -0.92 2.77
CA MET A 132 -12.35 -0.39 4.11
C MET A 132 -12.52 1.13 4.11
N GLU A 133 -11.78 1.88 3.29
CA GLU A 133 -11.95 3.33 3.11
C GLU A 133 -13.33 3.69 2.54
N GLN A 134 -13.96 2.76 1.85
CA GLN A 134 -15.31 2.88 1.29
C GLN A 134 -16.39 2.22 2.18
N GLY A 135 -16.01 1.72 3.36
CA GLY A 135 -16.91 1.07 4.29
C GLY A 135 -17.20 -0.42 4.00
N PHE A 136 -16.44 -1.05 3.10
CA PHE A 136 -16.62 -2.47 2.78
C PHE A 136 -15.70 -3.36 3.63
N ASP A 137 -16.23 -4.47 4.15
CA ASP A 137 -15.43 -5.48 4.83
C ASP A 137 -14.96 -6.55 3.84
N LEU A 138 -13.67 -6.49 3.48
CA LEU A 138 -12.99 -7.46 2.63
C LEU A 138 -12.11 -8.45 3.42
N THR A 139 -12.09 -8.37 4.75
CA THR A 139 -11.17 -9.15 5.60
C THR A 139 -11.39 -10.65 5.47
N ARG A 140 -12.62 -11.09 5.29
CA ARG A 140 -12.98 -12.51 5.10
C ARG A 140 -12.38 -13.16 3.86
N TYR A 141 -11.90 -12.37 2.90
CA TYR A 141 -11.30 -12.84 1.66
C TYR A 141 -9.77 -12.94 1.72
N LEU A 142 -9.15 -12.38 2.78
CA LEU A 142 -7.69 -12.28 2.90
C LEU A 142 -6.99 -13.64 2.81
N ASP A 143 -7.52 -14.69 3.43
CA ASP A 143 -6.86 -15.98 3.47
C ASP A 143 -7.17 -16.89 2.27
N THR A 144 -8.28 -16.66 1.60
CA THR A 144 -8.80 -17.56 0.56
C THR A 144 -8.63 -17.04 -0.87
N HIS A 145 -8.55 -15.69 -1.04
CA HIS A 145 -8.52 -15.07 -2.36
C HIS A 145 -7.16 -14.41 -2.64
N ASN A 146 -6.76 -14.36 -3.89
CA ASN A 146 -5.66 -13.52 -4.31
C ASN A 146 -6.11 -12.05 -4.49
N HIS A 147 -5.16 -11.13 -4.61
CA HIS A 147 -5.46 -9.69 -4.70
C HIS A 147 -6.34 -9.32 -5.90
N ASN A 148 -6.20 -10.02 -7.04
CA ASN A 148 -7.00 -9.76 -8.23
C ASN A 148 -8.47 -10.18 -8.03
N GLN A 149 -8.70 -11.27 -7.30
CA GLN A 149 -10.05 -11.71 -6.93
C GLN A 149 -10.70 -10.72 -5.95
N ILE A 150 -9.96 -10.29 -4.92
CA ILE A 150 -10.41 -9.27 -3.97
C ILE A 150 -10.75 -7.97 -4.71
N HIS A 151 -9.94 -7.57 -5.69
CA HIS A 151 -10.21 -6.42 -6.56
C HIS A 151 -11.57 -6.54 -7.26
N GLN A 152 -11.87 -7.71 -7.89
CA GLN A 152 -13.16 -7.89 -8.57
C GLN A 152 -14.34 -7.82 -7.59
N ILE A 153 -14.19 -8.38 -6.39
CA ILE A 153 -15.21 -8.30 -5.34
C ILE A 153 -15.43 -6.86 -4.91
N ARG A 154 -14.34 -6.11 -4.65
CA ARG A 154 -14.41 -4.70 -4.27
C ARG A 154 -15.13 -3.86 -5.33
N ILE A 155 -14.78 -4.03 -6.61
CA ILE A 155 -15.47 -3.34 -7.71
C ILE A 155 -16.96 -3.66 -7.73
N GLY A 156 -17.34 -4.93 -7.50
CA GLY A 156 -18.76 -5.32 -7.38
C GLY A 156 -19.47 -4.57 -6.24
N MET A 157 -18.85 -4.51 -5.07
CA MET A 157 -19.38 -3.76 -3.93
C MET A 157 -19.50 -2.26 -4.24
N GLU A 158 -18.47 -1.64 -4.85
CA GLU A 158 -18.47 -0.22 -5.26
C GLU A 158 -19.60 0.10 -6.24
N LYS A 159 -19.93 -0.83 -7.14
CA LYS A 159 -21.00 -0.68 -8.12
C LYS A 159 -22.38 -1.05 -7.58
N GLY A 160 -22.46 -1.53 -6.33
CA GLY A 160 -23.71 -1.94 -5.69
C GLY A 160 -24.38 -3.13 -6.39
N ILE A 161 -23.60 -4.00 -7.02
CA ILE A 161 -24.10 -5.18 -7.69
C ILE A 161 -24.01 -6.42 -6.79
N ASP A 162 -24.81 -7.45 -7.11
CA ASP A 162 -24.71 -8.72 -6.43
C ASP A 162 -23.44 -9.48 -6.87
N PHE A 163 -22.38 -9.33 -6.08
CA PHE A 163 -21.11 -10.03 -6.30
C PHE A 163 -21.12 -11.47 -5.77
N THR A 164 -22.17 -11.90 -5.08
CA THR A 164 -22.27 -13.25 -4.51
C THR A 164 -22.25 -14.34 -5.58
N VAL A 165 -22.65 -14.00 -6.80
CA VAL A 165 -22.64 -14.91 -7.94
C VAL A 165 -21.23 -15.25 -8.45
N TYR A 166 -20.18 -14.53 -8.03
CA TYR A 166 -18.80 -14.76 -8.47
C TYR A 166 -17.75 -14.63 -7.36
N HIS A 167 -18.15 -14.51 -6.09
CA HIS A 167 -17.22 -14.31 -4.97
C HIS A 167 -16.49 -15.57 -4.51
N ASP A 168 -16.79 -16.73 -5.08
CA ASP A 168 -16.11 -17.99 -4.73
C ASP A 168 -14.63 -17.97 -5.20
N SER A 169 -13.73 -18.40 -4.33
CA SER A 169 -12.27 -18.46 -4.61
C SER A 169 -11.87 -19.40 -5.74
N ASN A 170 -12.75 -20.31 -6.16
CA ASN A 170 -12.54 -21.17 -7.31
C ASN A 170 -12.63 -20.42 -8.65
N PHE A 171 -13.33 -19.29 -8.70
CA PHE A 171 -13.31 -18.45 -9.89
C PHE A 171 -11.94 -17.85 -10.13
N LYS A 172 -11.44 -17.95 -11.35
CA LYS A 172 -10.28 -17.18 -11.78
C LYS A 172 -10.66 -15.70 -11.96
N GLN A 173 -9.71 -14.80 -11.73
CA GLN A 173 -9.93 -13.35 -11.90
C GLN A 173 -10.62 -13.00 -13.23
N ALA A 174 -10.21 -13.63 -14.34
CA ALA A 174 -10.79 -13.37 -15.66
C ALA A 174 -12.26 -13.79 -15.75
N GLN A 175 -12.64 -14.90 -15.09
CA GLN A 175 -14.03 -15.36 -15.01
C GLN A 175 -14.88 -14.38 -14.17
N MET A 176 -14.37 -13.96 -13.01
CA MET A 176 -15.01 -12.95 -12.16
C MET A 176 -15.26 -11.64 -12.95
N ALA A 177 -14.24 -11.17 -13.68
CA ALA A 177 -14.35 -9.96 -14.50
C ALA A 177 -15.39 -10.11 -15.62
N GLU A 178 -15.50 -11.29 -16.23
CA GLU A 178 -16.48 -11.56 -17.29
C GLU A 178 -17.92 -11.56 -16.76
N ILE A 179 -18.12 -12.14 -15.56
CA ILE A 179 -19.43 -12.13 -14.88
C ILE A 179 -19.78 -10.70 -14.45
N LEU A 180 -18.83 -9.99 -13.80
CA LEU A 180 -19.00 -8.60 -13.39
C LEU A 180 -19.43 -7.71 -14.57
N ASN A 181 -18.72 -7.81 -15.70
CA ASN A 181 -19.06 -7.05 -16.90
C ASN A 181 -20.46 -7.40 -17.42
N GLY A 182 -20.85 -8.68 -17.41
CA GLY A 182 -22.19 -9.09 -17.79
C GLY A 182 -23.29 -8.47 -16.92
N ILE A 183 -23.08 -8.46 -15.58
CA ILE A 183 -24.01 -7.83 -14.64
C ILE A 183 -24.09 -6.32 -14.90
N LEU A 184 -22.95 -5.64 -15.09
CA LEU A 184 -22.90 -4.21 -15.41
C LEU A 184 -23.61 -3.88 -16.72
N ASP A 185 -23.53 -4.77 -17.70
CA ASP A 185 -24.27 -4.67 -18.96
C ASP A 185 -25.76 -5.02 -18.79
N GLY A 186 -26.21 -5.44 -17.59
CA GLY A 186 -27.57 -5.83 -17.26
C GLY A 186 -28.00 -7.13 -17.95
N LEU A 187 -27.08 -8.06 -18.12
CA LEU A 187 -27.33 -9.39 -18.64
C LEU A 187 -27.67 -10.38 -17.51
N ASP A 188 -28.43 -11.40 -17.81
CA ASP A 188 -28.57 -12.56 -16.93
C ASP A 188 -27.33 -13.45 -17.08
N VAL A 189 -26.47 -13.44 -16.04
CA VAL A 189 -25.22 -14.18 -16.03
C VAL A 189 -25.34 -15.63 -15.57
N SER A 190 -26.52 -16.06 -15.11
CA SER A 190 -26.79 -17.39 -14.55
C SER A 190 -26.37 -18.55 -15.46
N SER A 191 -26.44 -18.35 -16.77
CA SER A 191 -26.08 -19.35 -17.76
C SER A 191 -24.56 -19.58 -17.92
N TYR A 192 -23.72 -18.68 -17.37
CA TYR A 192 -22.26 -18.78 -17.48
C TYR A 192 -21.48 -18.42 -16.21
N ALA A 193 -22.15 -18.07 -15.12
CA ALA A 193 -21.52 -17.85 -13.81
C ALA A 193 -21.17 -19.19 -13.15
N ASP A 194 -20.21 -19.89 -13.75
CA ASP A 194 -19.74 -21.22 -13.37
C ASP A 194 -18.21 -21.26 -13.45
N TYR A 195 -17.54 -21.51 -12.32
CA TYR A 195 -16.08 -21.54 -12.25
C TYR A 195 -15.45 -22.72 -13.02
N GLU A 196 -16.21 -23.77 -13.31
CA GLU A 196 -15.75 -24.89 -14.15
C GLU A 196 -15.81 -24.55 -15.64
N MET A 197 -16.58 -23.51 -16.02
CA MET A 197 -16.70 -23.10 -17.42
C MET A 197 -15.43 -22.41 -17.92
N PRO A 198 -14.83 -22.84 -19.05
CA PRO A 198 -13.71 -22.13 -19.68
C PRO A 198 -14.07 -20.68 -20.02
N ILE A 199 -13.12 -19.76 -19.82
CA ILE A 199 -13.32 -18.31 -20.02
C ILE A 199 -13.78 -17.97 -21.45
N GLU A 200 -13.32 -18.72 -22.44
CA GLU A 200 -13.71 -18.54 -23.84
C GLU A 200 -15.20 -18.85 -24.06
N GLN A 201 -15.72 -19.87 -23.35
CA GLN A 201 -17.15 -20.19 -23.40
C GLN A 201 -17.99 -19.14 -22.67
N MET A 202 -17.50 -18.62 -21.53
CA MET A 202 -18.17 -17.52 -20.82
C MET A 202 -18.28 -16.29 -21.72
N ARG A 203 -17.18 -15.90 -22.39
CA ARG A 203 -17.15 -14.77 -23.34
C ARG A 203 -18.10 -14.97 -24.51
N LEU A 204 -18.15 -16.17 -25.06
CA LEU A 204 -19.09 -16.49 -26.14
C LEU A 204 -20.54 -16.34 -25.67
N LYS A 205 -20.90 -16.91 -24.53
CA LYS A 205 -22.26 -16.81 -23.96
C LYS A 205 -22.62 -15.35 -23.68
N ARG A 206 -21.74 -14.56 -23.05
CA ARG A 206 -22.00 -13.12 -22.86
C ARG A 206 -22.25 -12.40 -24.19
N SER A 207 -21.42 -12.65 -25.21
CA SER A 207 -21.57 -12.03 -26.53
C SER A 207 -22.91 -12.39 -27.19
N LEU A 208 -23.42 -13.61 -27.00
CA LEU A 208 -24.74 -14.03 -27.49
C LEU A 208 -25.85 -13.27 -26.78
N LEU A 209 -25.82 -13.21 -25.45
CA LEU A 209 -26.79 -12.46 -24.64
C LEU A 209 -26.80 -10.95 -25.00
N GLU A 210 -25.65 -10.35 -25.23
CA GLU A 210 -25.55 -8.95 -25.68
C GLU A 210 -26.27 -8.74 -27.04
N LYS A 211 -26.10 -9.68 -27.99
CA LYS A 211 -26.76 -9.61 -29.30
C LYS A 211 -28.29 -9.76 -29.17
N GLU A 212 -28.74 -10.72 -28.38
CA GLU A 212 -30.17 -10.94 -28.12
C GLU A 212 -30.81 -9.69 -27.52
N ARG A 213 -30.19 -9.11 -26.49
CA ARG A 213 -30.66 -7.86 -25.87
C ARG A 213 -30.74 -6.69 -26.85
N LYS A 214 -29.74 -6.54 -27.75
CA LYS A 214 -29.78 -5.51 -28.81
C LYS A 214 -30.94 -5.70 -29.79
N ILE A 215 -31.26 -6.94 -30.13
CA ILE A 215 -32.39 -7.26 -31.00
C ILE A 215 -33.70 -6.94 -30.31
N GLU A 216 -33.87 -7.32 -29.05
CA GLU A 216 -35.07 -7.03 -28.26
C GLU A 216 -35.30 -5.51 -28.10
N LYS A 217 -34.26 -4.74 -27.83
CA LYS A 217 -34.34 -3.26 -27.72
C LYS A 217 -34.76 -2.58 -29.04
N ARG A 218 -34.46 -3.19 -30.20
CA ARG A 218 -34.86 -2.66 -31.52
C ARG A 218 -36.32 -3.01 -31.88
N ARG A 219 -36.90 -3.99 -31.20
CA ARG A 219 -38.28 -4.44 -31.43
C ARG A 219 -39.34 -3.71 -30.59
N ARG A 220 -38.87 -2.99 -29.56
CA ARG A 220 -39.66 -2.08 -28.70
C ARG A 220 -39.62 -0.66 -29.22
#